data_ee0292ad503151d49d503df09cb0f142
#
_entry.id   ee0292ad503151d49d503df09cb0f142
#
_cell.length_a   1.000
_cell.length_b   1.000
_cell.length_c   1.000
_cell.angle_alpha   90.00
_cell.angle_beta   90.00
_cell.angle_gamma   90.00
#
_symmetry.space_group_name_H-M   'P 1'
#
loop_
_entity.id
_entity.type
_entity.pdbx_description
1 polymer ?
#
loop_
_entity_poly.entity_id
_entity_poly.type
_entity_poly.pdbx_seq_one_letter_code
_entity_poly.pdbx_strand_id
1 'polypeptide(L)'
;MSIQKRSGVTLRTKSLDVPLHGCINSLSTIMNMSRKIVIYLILIFILVLRAYFSIPNCKNVNNICYYSSYKTLDIRGIVDSQIDSNNFYLKVFSINDKKVNGNISVNYYGKKSVNFYDKIYFLCSVKNIDGSYKQYLENKNIYLVCNMKDFNIINIDEGLFLKIKYKIFNFAYYVKDKIIERIDYVFDEKYSGFLSSFLLGDKRFLPKRIENLMVDKGISHIISISGFNINIIVAFIYFLFINIGVNRKIVFYIISPILFLFSIMTGLNPPVLRASIMMFCILFMQQIGRPYNTIKILLFVCYIMLLYNPKYILDVSFLLSFLSTFAIIFIKPKVEKKIPDNIAKYLENIISTFCIFFITSPIVFIFFNKLNFMSILYNIAILPFISYLYLFSFLSLIFKPLAFIPCCILDYIYLLIC
;
A
#
# COMPACT_ATOMS: atom_id res chain seq x y z
N MET A 1 -69.95 57.76 -43.84
CA MET A 1 -68.80 58.48 -44.29
C MET A 1 -67.56 57.72 -43.75
N SER A 2 -67.11 56.78 -44.51
CA SER A 2 -65.89 56.70 -45.32
C SER A 2 -64.64 57.13 -44.60
N ILE A 3 -63.64 56.21 -44.44
CA ILE A 3 -62.52 56.14 -45.29
C ILE A 3 -61.64 54.92 -44.91
N GLN A 4 -61.36 54.08 -45.93
CA GLN A 4 -60.35 53.03 -45.93
C GLN A 4 -58.96 53.54 -45.57
N LYS A 5 -58.17 52.73 -44.86
CA LYS A 5 -56.71 52.80 -44.96
C LYS A 5 -56.09 51.43 -45.15
N ARG A 6 -55.24 51.39 -46.11
CA ARG A 6 -54.56 50.31 -46.85
C ARG A 6 -53.56 49.52 -45.91
N SER A 7 -53.46 48.28 -46.26
CA SER A 7 -52.44 47.31 -46.06
C SER A 7 -50.97 47.79 -45.98
N GLY A 8 -50.26 47.58 -44.89
CA GLY A 8 -48.82 47.63 -44.79
C GLY A 8 -48.27 46.21 -44.64
N VAL A 9 -47.66 45.76 -45.78
CA VAL A 9 -46.88 44.52 -45.78
C VAL A 9 -45.60 44.77 -44.99
N THR A 10 -45.48 44.26 -43.78
CA THR A 10 -44.21 44.19 -43.07
C THR A 10 -43.47 42.95 -43.50
N LEU A 11 -42.41 43.15 -44.29
CA LEU A 11 -41.36 42.17 -44.55
C LEU A 11 -40.69 41.76 -43.20
N ARG A 12 -41.05 40.59 -42.71
CA ARG A 12 -40.36 39.93 -41.60
C ARG A 12 -39.02 39.44 -42.12
N THR A 13 -37.97 40.19 -41.86
CA THR A 13 -36.58 39.70 -41.99
C THR A 13 -36.42 38.62 -40.92
N LYS A 14 -36.40 37.36 -41.35
CA LYS A 14 -35.90 36.26 -40.54
C LYS A 14 -34.43 36.52 -40.30
N SER A 15 -34.08 37.07 -39.13
CA SER A 15 -32.73 37.01 -38.61
C SER A 15 -32.39 35.54 -38.42
N LEU A 16 -31.45 35.06 -39.19
CA LEU A 16 -30.76 33.80 -38.97
C LEU A 16 -29.92 33.95 -37.69
N ASP A 17 -30.58 33.83 -36.54
CA ASP A 17 -29.88 33.58 -35.26
C ASP A 17 -29.37 32.13 -35.31
N VAL A 18 -28.25 31.93 -36.02
CA VAL A 18 -27.43 30.74 -35.84
C VAL A 18 -26.93 30.75 -34.37
N PRO A 19 -27.15 29.69 -33.59
CA PRO A 19 -26.80 29.69 -32.19
C PRO A 19 -25.28 29.66 -32.03
N LEU A 20 -24.64 30.83 -32.13
CA LEU A 20 -23.21 31.03 -31.81
C LEU A 20 -22.81 30.50 -30.42
N HIS A 21 -23.76 30.48 -29.48
CA HIS A 21 -23.57 29.91 -28.15
C HIS A 21 -23.25 28.40 -28.16
N GLY A 22 -23.80 27.62 -29.08
CA GLY A 22 -23.51 26.19 -29.23
C GLY A 22 -22.08 25.92 -29.71
N CYS A 23 -21.61 26.72 -30.70
CA CYS A 23 -20.25 26.60 -31.22
C CYS A 23 -19.17 27.05 -30.18
N ILE A 24 -19.43 28.11 -29.41
CA ILE A 24 -18.50 28.58 -28.36
C ILE A 24 -18.39 27.55 -27.26
N ASN A 25 -19.48 26.94 -26.84
CA ASN A 25 -19.48 25.88 -25.84
C ASN A 25 -18.80 24.59 -26.33
N SER A 26 -18.95 24.21 -27.58
CA SER A 26 -18.26 23.07 -28.17
C SER A 26 -16.75 23.33 -28.33
N LEU A 27 -16.33 24.51 -28.73
CA LEU A 27 -14.93 24.92 -28.83
C LEU A 27 -14.26 24.97 -27.46
N SER A 28 -14.93 25.53 -26.44
CA SER A 28 -14.42 25.53 -25.07
C SER A 28 -14.27 24.12 -24.48
N THR A 29 -15.19 23.21 -24.80
CA THR A 29 -15.13 21.79 -24.39
C THR A 29 -13.98 21.08 -25.10
N ILE A 30 -13.76 21.31 -26.38
CA ILE A 30 -12.65 20.74 -27.16
C ILE A 30 -11.32 21.31 -26.66
N MET A 31 -11.21 22.61 -26.42
CA MET A 31 -10.00 23.22 -25.84
C MET A 31 -9.70 22.69 -24.40
N ASN A 32 -10.71 22.48 -23.58
CA ASN A 32 -10.52 21.87 -22.26
C ASN A 32 -10.14 20.39 -22.36
N MET A 33 -10.64 19.67 -23.34
CA MET A 33 -10.29 18.28 -23.61
C MET A 33 -8.84 18.15 -24.11
N SER A 34 -8.42 19.04 -25.04
CA SER A 34 -7.03 19.07 -25.52
C SER A 34 -6.03 19.43 -24.41
N ARG A 35 -6.33 20.41 -23.56
CA ARG A 35 -5.50 20.75 -22.39
C ARG A 35 -5.34 19.56 -21.42
N LYS A 36 -6.41 18.83 -21.14
CA LYS A 36 -6.35 17.61 -20.30
C LYS A 36 -5.47 16.54 -20.92
N ILE A 37 -5.61 16.29 -22.23
CA ILE A 37 -4.78 15.32 -22.95
C ILE A 37 -3.30 15.71 -22.87
N VAL A 38 -2.96 16.97 -23.10
CA VAL A 38 -1.58 17.45 -22.99
C VAL A 38 -1.02 17.25 -21.57
N ILE A 39 -1.81 17.57 -20.55
CA ILE A 39 -1.40 17.33 -19.15
C ILE A 39 -1.13 15.84 -18.90
N TYR A 40 -2.02 14.94 -19.34
CA TYR A 40 -1.80 13.50 -19.19
C TYR A 40 -0.55 13.01 -19.94
N LEU A 41 -0.29 13.51 -21.14
CA LEU A 41 0.90 13.17 -21.91
C LEU A 41 2.18 13.64 -21.19
N ILE A 42 2.19 14.85 -20.64
CA ILE A 42 3.31 15.35 -19.82
C ILE A 42 3.52 14.48 -18.59
N LEU A 43 2.46 14.11 -17.87
CA LEU A 43 2.53 13.26 -16.68
C LEU A 43 3.09 11.87 -17.03
N ILE A 44 2.63 11.27 -18.13
CA ILE A 44 3.16 9.98 -18.63
C ILE A 44 4.63 10.12 -19.02
N PHE A 45 4.99 11.18 -19.72
CA PHE A 45 6.38 11.45 -20.12
C PHE A 45 7.30 11.56 -18.90
N ILE A 46 6.88 12.27 -17.86
CA ILE A 46 7.65 12.37 -16.59
C ILE A 46 7.84 10.99 -15.97
N LEU A 47 6.80 10.13 -15.95
CA LEU A 47 6.90 8.77 -15.43
C LEU A 47 7.88 7.90 -16.25
N VAL A 48 7.81 7.97 -17.57
CA VAL A 48 8.71 7.23 -18.47
C VAL A 48 10.16 7.68 -18.25
N LEU A 49 10.38 8.98 -18.16
CA LEU A 49 11.69 9.55 -17.90
C LEU A 49 12.24 9.12 -16.53
N ARG A 50 11.39 9.13 -15.51
CA ARG A 50 11.74 8.64 -14.18
C ARG A 50 12.04 7.14 -14.17
N ALA A 51 11.27 6.32 -14.90
CA ALA A 51 11.51 4.89 -15.04
C ALA A 51 12.85 4.63 -15.73
N TYR A 52 13.16 5.34 -16.80
CA TYR A 52 14.44 5.24 -17.51
C TYR A 52 15.64 5.52 -16.59
N PHE A 53 15.58 6.61 -15.81
CA PHE A 53 16.65 6.95 -14.86
C PHE A 53 16.70 6.03 -13.63
N SER A 54 15.70 5.22 -13.38
CA SER A 54 15.70 4.25 -12.27
C SER A 54 16.39 2.92 -12.62
N ILE A 55 16.70 2.69 -13.89
CA ILE A 55 17.44 1.47 -14.32
C ILE A 55 18.88 1.61 -13.86
N PRO A 56 19.39 0.68 -13.04
CA PRO A 56 20.77 0.76 -12.55
C PRO A 56 21.76 0.46 -13.68
N ASN A 57 22.77 1.29 -13.79
CA ASN A 57 23.88 1.03 -14.65
C ASN A 57 24.90 0.12 -13.94
N CYS A 58 24.82 -1.20 -14.18
CA CYS A 58 25.69 -2.18 -13.54
C CYS A 58 27.17 -2.12 -14.01
N LYS A 59 27.50 -1.30 -14.99
CA LYS A 59 28.89 -1.03 -15.37
C LYS A 59 29.51 0.08 -14.51
N ASN A 60 28.70 0.83 -13.77
CA ASN A 60 29.19 1.92 -12.92
C ASN A 60 29.56 1.38 -11.53
N VAL A 61 30.80 1.59 -11.11
CA VAL A 61 31.36 1.19 -9.81
C VAL A 61 30.59 1.80 -8.62
N ASN A 62 29.91 2.92 -8.80
CA ASN A 62 29.10 3.55 -7.76
C ASN A 62 27.74 2.88 -7.57
N ASN A 63 27.37 1.92 -8.43
CA ASN A 63 26.14 1.13 -8.31
C ASN A 63 26.40 -0.24 -7.69
N ILE A 64 25.54 -0.63 -6.79
CA ILE A 64 25.68 -1.86 -6.03
C ILE A 64 25.66 -3.12 -6.92
N CYS A 65 24.94 -3.10 -8.04
CA CYS A 65 24.86 -4.23 -8.97
C CYS A 65 26.20 -4.56 -9.65
N TYR A 66 27.16 -3.61 -9.70
CA TYR A 66 28.52 -3.86 -10.20
C TYR A 66 29.23 -4.95 -9.39
N TYR A 67 28.93 -5.04 -8.10
CA TYR A 67 29.60 -5.94 -7.16
C TYR A 67 28.98 -7.35 -7.09
N SER A 68 27.96 -7.64 -7.91
CA SER A 68 27.28 -8.95 -7.90
C SER A 68 28.16 -10.15 -8.24
N SER A 69 29.27 -9.94 -8.95
CA SER A 69 30.25 -10.98 -9.32
C SER A 69 31.37 -11.22 -8.30
N TYR A 70 31.44 -10.40 -7.25
CA TYR A 70 32.48 -10.52 -6.23
C TYR A 70 32.12 -11.61 -5.22
N LYS A 71 33.13 -12.35 -4.71
CA LYS A 71 32.91 -13.39 -3.69
C LYS A 71 32.79 -12.82 -2.28
N THR A 72 33.67 -11.86 -1.97
CA THR A 72 33.68 -11.20 -0.63
C THR A 72 33.74 -9.71 -0.80
N LEU A 73 33.02 -8.99 0.06
CA LEU A 73 32.93 -7.54 0.05
C LEU A 73 33.03 -7.00 1.46
N ASP A 74 33.69 -5.88 1.57
CA ASP A 74 33.75 -5.05 2.77
C ASP A 74 32.67 -3.96 2.67
N ILE A 75 31.69 -4.00 3.57
CA ILE A 75 30.47 -3.19 3.45
C ILE A 75 30.25 -2.32 4.68
N ARG A 76 29.94 -1.05 4.42
CA ARG A 76 29.42 -0.11 5.42
C ARG A 76 28.03 0.36 5.03
N GLY A 77 27.11 0.25 5.95
CA GLY A 77 25.72 0.63 5.67
C GLY A 77 24.90 0.84 6.93
N ILE A 78 23.64 1.21 6.72
CA ILE A 78 22.63 1.37 7.78
C ILE A 78 21.56 0.30 7.61
N VAL A 79 21.14 -0.30 8.71
CA VAL A 79 20.00 -1.23 8.75
C VAL A 79 18.72 -0.44 8.45
N ASP A 80 18.12 -0.71 7.28
CA ASP A 80 16.94 0.03 6.79
C ASP A 80 15.61 -0.67 7.12
N SER A 81 15.63 -2.00 7.27
CA SER A 81 14.47 -2.77 7.74
C SER A 81 14.88 -4.17 8.19
N GLN A 82 14.15 -4.71 9.16
CA GLN A 82 14.27 -6.12 9.55
C GLN A 82 13.16 -6.92 8.86
N ILE A 83 13.54 -8.08 8.29
CA ILE A 83 12.60 -9.03 7.68
C ILE A 83 12.25 -10.11 8.69
N ASP A 84 13.31 -10.67 9.30
CA ASP A 84 13.27 -11.70 10.34
C ASP A 84 14.35 -11.41 11.37
N SER A 85 14.42 -12.21 12.45
CA SER A 85 15.49 -12.10 13.44
C SER A 85 16.90 -12.19 12.83
N ASN A 86 17.03 -12.90 11.71
CA ASN A 86 18.31 -13.19 11.06
C ASN A 86 18.47 -12.57 9.66
N ASN A 87 17.44 -11.90 9.15
CA ASN A 87 17.48 -11.30 7.81
C ASN A 87 17.04 -9.85 7.89
N PHE A 88 17.80 -8.95 7.26
CA PHE A 88 17.47 -7.54 7.20
C PHE A 88 17.94 -6.90 5.90
N TYR A 89 17.35 -5.76 5.56
CA TYR A 89 17.83 -4.94 4.47
C TYR A 89 18.77 -3.86 4.99
N LEU A 90 19.85 -3.65 4.24
CA LEU A 90 20.86 -2.67 4.55
C LEU A 90 20.97 -1.65 3.41
N LYS A 91 20.92 -0.38 3.73
CA LYS A 91 21.27 0.70 2.82
C LYS A 91 22.77 0.93 2.87
N VAL A 92 23.44 0.65 1.77
CA VAL A 92 24.90 0.72 1.67
C VAL A 92 25.34 2.14 1.33
N PHE A 93 26.44 2.61 1.94
CA PHE A 93 27.10 3.85 1.52
C PHE A 93 28.51 3.62 0.99
N SER A 94 29.22 2.55 1.40
CA SER A 94 30.52 2.22 0.85
C SER A 94 30.72 0.72 0.74
N ILE A 95 31.41 0.31 -0.30
CA ILE A 95 31.91 -1.05 -0.55
C ILE A 95 33.39 -0.92 -0.88
N ASN A 96 34.25 -1.65 -0.16
CA ASN A 96 35.70 -1.61 -0.34
C ASN A 96 36.22 -0.16 -0.40
N ASP A 97 35.78 0.69 0.55
CA ASP A 97 36.07 2.12 0.69
C ASP A 97 35.60 3.02 -0.46
N LYS A 98 34.92 2.49 -1.47
CA LYS A 98 34.32 3.28 -2.55
C LYS A 98 32.89 3.65 -2.20
N LYS A 99 32.51 4.90 -2.48
CA LYS A 99 31.15 5.38 -2.24
C LYS A 99 30.16 4.71 -3.20
N VAL A 100 29.20 3.97 -2.66
CA VAL A 100 28.21 3.18 -3.42
C VAL A 100 26.82 3.50 -2.90
N ASN A 101 25.84 3.55 -3.79
CA ASN A 101 24.44 3.70 -3.45
C ASN A 101 23.65 2.45 -3.83
N GLY A 102 22.88 1.92 -2.90
CA GLY A 102 21.96 0.80 -3.15
C GLY A 102 21.62 0.06 -1.87
N ASN A 103 20.70 -0.89 -2.01
CA ASN A 103 20.24 -1.72 -0.90
C ASN A 103 20.69 -3.16 -1.11
N ILE A 104 21.03 -3.83 -0.03
CA ILE A 104 21.34 -5.26 -0.01
C ILE A 104 20.44 -5.98 0.99
N SER A 105 20.22 -7.26 0.74
CA SER A 105 19.66 -8.18 1.73
C SER A 105 20.79 -8.88 2.46
N VAL A 106 20.76 -8.90 3.77
CA VAL A 106 21.76 -9.51 4.61
C VAL A 106 21.15 -10.69 5.36
N ASN A 107 21.73 -11.87 5.22
CA ASN A 107 21.44 -13.03 6.05
C ASN A 107 22.47 -13.07 7.17
N TYR A 108 22.03 -12.91 8.39
CA TYR A 108 22.88 -12.87 9.57
C TYR A 108 22.88 -14.19 10.33
N TYR A 109 24.04 -14.72 10.62
CA TYR A 109 24.22 -16.00 11.30
C TYR A 109 24.91 -15.86 12.67
N GLY A 110 25.03 -14.63 13.17
CA GLY A 110 25.67 -14.35 14.47
C GLY A 110 24.70 -14.33 15.65
N LYS A 111 25.24 -14.02 16.83
CA LYS A 111 24.50 -13.97 18.11
C LYS A 111 24.17 -12.56 18.58
N LYS A 112 24.79 -11.51 17.99
CA LYS A 112 24.57 -10.13 18.38
C LYS A 112 23.19 -9.66 17.91
N SER A 113 22.48 -8.87 18.70
CA SER A 113 21.24 -8.22 18.27
C SER A 113 21.54 -7.10 17.28
N VAL A 114 20.82 -7.07 16.19
CA VAL A 114 20.87 -6.00 15.18
C VAL A 114 19.64 -5.15 15.37
N ASN A 115 19.84 -3.85 15.63
CA ASN A 115 18.75 -2.93 15.78
C ASN A 115 18.50 -2.16 14.47
N PHE A 116 17.30 -1.68 14.33
CA PHE A 116 16.93 -0.81 13.23
C PHE A 116 17.78 0.47 13.25
N TYR A 117 18.34 0.85 12.11
CA TYR A 117 19.29 1.97 11.93
C TYR A 117 20.67 1.82 12.57
N ASP A 118 21.04 0.65 13.06
CA ASP A 118 22.44 0.42 13.38
C ASP A 118 23.31 0.65 12.14
N LYS A 119 24.37 1.42 12.33
CA LYS A 119 25.39 1.62 11.31
C LYS A 119 26.44 0.54 11.51
N ILE A 120 26.50 -0.34 10.55
CA ILE A 120 27.32 -1.54 10.65
C ILE A 120 28.39 -1.58 9.57
N TYR A 121 29.53 -2.12 9.98
CA TYR A 121 30.65 -2.48 9.14
C TYR A 121 30.87 -3.97 9.26
N PHE A 122 31.00 -4.66 8.15
CA PHE A 122 31.19 -6.10 8.14
C PHE A 122 31.78 -6.60 6.82
N LEU A 123 32.43 -7.77 6.91
CA LEU A 123 32.82 -8.56 5.74
C LEU A 123 31.69 -9.52 5.40
N CYS A 124 31.26 -9.50 4.16
CA CYS A 124 30.22 -10.41 3.69
C CYS A 124 30.72 -11.34 2.59
N SER A 125 30.12 -12.53 2.53
CA SER A 125 30.17 -13.39 1.35
C SER A 125 28.93 -13.15 0.50
N VAL A 126 29.12 -12.84 -0.78
CA VAL A 126 28.03 -12.61 -1.72
C VAL A 126 27.43 -13.95 -2.13
N LYS A 127 26.11 -14.06 -2.01
CA LYS A 127 25.35 -15.22 -2.46
C LYS A 127 24.80 -14.98 -3.85
N ASN A 128 25.10 -15.85 -4.79
CA ASN A 128 24.47 -15.83 -6.10
C ASN A 128 22.97 -16.16 -5.96
N ILE A 129 22.15 -15.39 -6.63
CA ILE A 129 20.69 -15.52 -6.61
C ILE A 129 20.26 -15.74 -8.06
N ASP A 130 19.47 -16.79 -8.27
CA ASP A 130 18.92 -17.11 -9.57
C ASP A 130 17.39 -17.20 -9.52
N GLY A 131 16.74 -17.09 -10.68
CA GLY A 131 15.31 -17.32 -10.84
C GLY A 131 14.39 -16.18 -10.37
N SER A 132 13.17 -16.55 -10.00
CA SER A 132 12.09 -15.62 -9.63
C SER A 132 12.39 -14.79 -8.39
N TYR A 133 13.20 -15.30 -7.47
CA TYR A 133 13.60 -14.60 -6.26
C TYR A 133 14.53 -13.41 -6.55
N LYS A 134 15.40 -13.54 -7.55
CA LYS A 134 16.25 -12.44 -8.04
C LYS A 134 15.38 -11.28 -8.56
N GLN A 135 14.41 -11.58 -9.41
CA GLN A 135 13.50 -10.57 -9.96
C GLN A 135 12.69 -9.86 -8.87
N TYR A 136 12.23 -10.61 -7.85
CA TYR A 136 11.54 -10.04 -6.70
C TYR A 136 12.41 -9.03 -5.92
N LEU A 137 13.69 -9.36 -5.68
CA LEU A 137 14.62 -8.48 -4.99
C LEU A 137 15.00 -7.25 -5.85
N GLU A 138 15.22 -7.42 -7.14
CA GLU A 138 15.51 -6.32 -8.07
C GLU A 138 14.35 -5.31 -8.16
N ASN A 139 13.11 -5.76 -8.07
CA ASN A 139 11.93 -4.89 -7.99
C ASN A 139 11.93 -4.04 -6.72
N LYS A 140 12.54 -4.55 -5.63
CA LYS A 140 12.78 -3.82 -4.38
C LYS A 140 14.06 -2.98 -4.38
N ASN A 141 14.75 -2.84 -5.51
CA ASN A 141 16.06 -2.20 -5.63
C ASN A 141 17.17 -2.90 -4.81
N ILE A 142 17.06 -4.22 -4.62
CA ILE A 142 18.04 -5.04 -3.93
C ILE A 142 18.73 -5.92 -4.97
N TYR A 143 20.04 -5.73 -5.13
CA TYR A 143 20.82 -6.39 -6.18
C TYR A 143 21.84 -7.41 -5.64
N LEU A 144 22.06 -7.40 -4.33
CA LEU A 144 23.00 -8.30 -3.67
C LEU A 144 22.33 -8.96 -2.47
N VAL A 145 22.64 -10.24 -2.26
CA VAL A 145 22.37 -10.94 -1.01
C VAL A 145 23.71 -11.32 -0.40
N CYS A 146 23.88 -10.90 0.83
CA CYS A 146 25.11 -11.09 1.59
C CYS A 146 24.87 -12.00 2.79
N ASN A 147 25.81 -12.90 3.03
CA ASN A 147 25.87 -13.68 4.26
C ASN A 147 26.88 -13.04 5.22
N MET A 148 26.49 -12.78 6.45
CA MET A 148 27.26 -12.11 7.48
C MET A 148 27.33 -12.97 8.74
N LYS A 149 28.50 -13.05 9.38
CA LYS A 149 28.68 -13.76 10.66
C LYS A 149 28.88 -12.83 11.83
N ASP A 150 29.53 -11.71 11.62
CA ASP A 150 29.81 -10.72 12.66
C ASP A 150 29.84 -9.30 12.07
N PHE A 151 29.67 -8.30 12.91
CA PHE A 151 29.68 -6.89 12.51
C PHE A 151 30.18 -6.00 13.65
N ASN A 152 30.68 -4.82 13.26
CA ASN A 152 31.05 -3.75 14.17
C ASN A 152 30.11 -2.56 13.97
N ILE A 153 29.67 -1.95 15.07
CA ILE A 153 28.88 -0.73 15.01
C ILE A 153 29.85 0.45 14.78
N ILE A 154 29.52 1.29 13.83
CA ILE A 154 30.31 2.50 13.49
C ILE A 154 29.51 3.76 13.80
N ASN A 155 30.21 4.76 14.35
CA ASN A 155 29.63 6.10 14.50
C ASN A 155 29.98 6.94 13.26
N ILE A 156 28.98 7.33 12.50
CA ILE A 156 29.15 8.23 11.37
C ILE A 156 28.33 9.49 11.68
N ASP A 157 28.97 10.65 11.57
CA ASP A 157 28.26 11.92 11.70
C ASP A 157 27.30 12.15 10.52
N GLU A 158 26.06 12.46 10.84
CA GLU A 158 24.97 12.63 9.89
C GLU A 158 24.42 14.07 9.94
N GLY A 159 23.96 14.55 8.78
CA GLY A 159 23.22 15.79 8.71
C GLY A 159 21.92 15.74 9.53
N LEU A 160 21.48 16.90 10.01
CA LEU A 160 20.30 17.06 10.88
C LEU A 160 19.04 16.37 10.32
N PHE A 161 18.84 16.43 9.03
CA PHE A 161 17.67 15.79 8.36
C PHE A 161 17.65 14.28 8.54
N LEU A 162 18.78 13.61 8.41
CA LEU A 162 18.89 12.17 8.62
C LEU A 162 18.67 11.79 10.08
N LYS A 163 19.21 12.57 11.02
CA LYS A 163 18.98 12.37 12.46
C LYS A 163 17.49 12.44 12.81
N ILE A 164 16.75 13.41 12.27
CA ILE A 164 15.30 13.56 12.49
C ILE A 164 14.56 12.35 11.88
N LYS A 165 14.87 11.98 10.63
CA LYS A 165 14.28 10.81 9.98
C LYS A 165 14.46 9.56 10.84
N TYR A 166 15.68 9.28 11.30
CA TYR A 166 15.97 8.11 12.12
C TYR A 166 15.23 8.11 13.45
N LYS A 167 15.12 9.30 14.09
CA LYS A 167 14.38 9.42 15.34
C LYS A 167 12.89 9.06 15.17
N ILE A 168 12.27 9.50 14.07
CA ILE A 168 10.86 9.18 13.76
C ILE A 168 10.67 7.68 13.50
N PHE A 169 11.56 7.08 12.73
CA PHE A 169 11.47 5.65 12.42
C PHE A 169 11.75 4.78 13.65
N ASN A 170 12.77 5.11 14.43
CA ASN A 170 13.05 4.41 15.68
C ASN A 170 11.88 4.50 16.66
N PHE A 171 11.23 5.66 16.75
CA PHE A 171 10.01 5.79 17.55
C PHE A 171 8.89 4.88 17.02
N ALA A 172 8.68 4.82 15.69
CA ALA A 172 7.66 3.98 15.10
C ALA A 172 7.91 2.48 15.38
N TYR A 173 9.16 2.01 15.25
CA TYR A 173 9.52 0.63 15.56
C TYR A 173 9.46 0.33 17.04
N TYR A 174 9.87 1.26 17.92
CA TYR A 174 9.68 1.13 19.36
C TYR A 174 8.21 0.93 19.74
N VAL A 175 7.31 1.74 19.15
CA VAL A 175 5.85 1.59 19.36
C VAL A 175 5.37 0.24 18.82
N LYS A 176 5.85 -0.19 17.65
CA LYS A 176 5.53 -1.51 17.09
C LYS A 176 5.92 -2.63 18.02
N ASP A 177 7.17 -2.64 18.55
CA ASP A 177 7.66 -3.69 19.44
C ASP A 177 6.86 -3.71 20.76
N LYS A 178 6.50 -2.54 21.31
CA LYS A 178 5.63 -2.45 22.48
C LYS A 178 4.22 -3.00 22.24
N ILE A 179 3.68 -2.83 21.05
CA ILE A 179 2.39 -3.43 20.68
C ILE A 179 2.54 -4.97 20.57
N ILE A 180 3.63 -5.47 20.00
CA ILE A 180 3.92 -6.91 19.92
C ILE A 180 4.05 -7.52 21.32
N GLU A 181 4.86 -6.92 22.20
CA GLU A 181 4.96 -7.36 23.61
C GLU A 181 3.57 -7.41 24.27
N ARG A 182 2.71 -6.44 23.98
CA ARG A 182 1.35 -6.41 24.50
C ARG A 182 0.46 -7.49 23.92
N ILE A 183 0.60 -7.82 22.61
CA ILE A 183 -0.09 -8.94 21.99
C ILE A 183 0.30 -10.26 22.66
N ASP A 184 1.61 -10.49 22.88
CA ASP A 184 2.12 -11.71 23.52
C ASP A 184 1.67 -11.84 24.98
N TYR A 185 1.45 -10.71 25.69
CA TYR A 185 0.90 -10.70 27.04
C TYR A 185 -0.61 -11.00 27.09
N VAL A 186 -1.36 -10.54 26.08
CA VAL A 186 -2.84 -10.64 26.06
C VAL A 186 -3.29 -11.97 25.48
N PHE A 187 -2.61 -12.47 24.45
CA PHE A 187 -2.98 -13.66 23.71
C PHE A 187 -1.99 -14.80 23.91
N ASP A 188 -2.47 -16.02 23.87
CA ASP A 188 -1.64 -17.21 23.92
C ASP A 188 -0.76 -17.33 22.67
N GLU A 189 0.36 -18.07 22.78
CA GLU A 189 1.34 -18.29 21.72
C GLU A 189 0.68 -18.81 20.41
N LYS A 190 -0.39 -19.58 20.53
CA LYS A 190 -1.19 -20.09 19.39
C LYS A 190 -1.73 -18.96 18.49
N TYR A 191 -2.08 -17.81 19.07
CA TYR A 191 -2.75 -16.70 18.36
C TYR A 191 -1.85 -15.49 18.16
N SER A 192 -0.89 -15.26 19.06
CA SER A 192 -0.07 -14.04 19.10
C SER A 192 0.71 -13.84 17.80
N GLY A 193 1.33 -14.90 17.26
CA GLY A 193 2.08 -14.85 15.99
C GLY A 193 1.20 -14.47 14.78
N PHE A 194 -0.04 -15.01 14.73
CA PHE A 194 -1.00 -14.63 13.69
C PHE A 194 -1.42 -13.17 13.85
N LEU A 195 -1.77 -12.75 15.06
CA LEU A 195 -2.24 -11.40 15.33
C LEU A 195 -1.16 -10.34 15.09
N SER A 196 0.10 -10.62 15.43
CA SER A 196 1.24 -9.74 15.15
C SER A 196 1.41 -9.52 13.63
N SER A 197 1.26 -10.59 12.84
CA SER A 197 1.28 -10.48 11.38
C SER A 197 0.06 -9.73 10.83
N PHE A 198 -1.12 -10.03 11.33
CA PHE A 198 -2.39 -9.47 10.90
C PHE A 198 -2.55 -7.98 11.24
N LEU A 199 -2.16 -7.57 12.45
CA LEU A 199 -2.29 -6.18 12.92
C LEU A 199 -1.15 -5.28 12.46
N LEU A 200 0.10 -5.79 12.47
CA LEU A 200 1.30 -4.98 12.28
C LEU A 200 2.17 -5.41 11.09
N GLY A 201 1.77 -6.47 10.36
CA GLY A 201 2.53 -7.03 9.24
C GLY A 201 3.81 -7.73 9.64
N ASP A 202 3.93 -8.10 10.91
CA ASP A 202 5.11 -8.72 11.44
C ASP A 202 5.00 -10.25 11.38
N LYS A 203 5.67 -10.83 10.40
CA LYS A 203 5.63 -12.28 10.16
C LYS A 203 6.66 -13.08 10.95
N ARG A 204 7.48 -12.43 11.78
CA ARG A 204 8.58 -13.09 12.52
C ARG A 204 8.11 -14.26 13.37
N PHE A 205 6.93 -14.12 13.96
CA PHE A 205 6.36 -15.11 14.89
C PHE A 205 5.24 -15.96 14.28
N LEU A 206 4.95 -15.76 12.99
CA LEU A 206 3.91 -16.54 12.31
C LEU A 206 4.40 -17.96 12.03
N PRO A 207 3.71 -19.03 12.50
CA PRO A 207 4.09 -20.40 12.20
C PRO A 207 4.06 -20.66 10.69
N LYS A 208 5.17 -21.13 10.12
CA LYS A 208 5.31 -21.43 8.67
C LYS A 208 4.22 -22.38 8.15
N ARG A 209 3.76 -23.30 9.01
CA ARG A 209 2.66 -24.22 8.66
C ARG A 209 1.39 -23.45 8.34
N ILE A 210 1.02 -22.45 9.15
CA ILE A 210 -0.19 -21.64 8.94
C ILE A 210 -0.02 -20.77 7.70
N GLU A 211 1.16 -20.15 7.52
CA GLU A 211 1.45 -19.34 6.32
C GLU A 211 1.29 -20.19 5.04
N ASN A 212 1.87 -21.38 4.99
CA ASN A 212 1.76 -22.28 3.85
C ASN A 212 0.31 -22.72 3.57
N LEU A 213 -0.44 -23.09 4.61
CA LEU A 213 -1.86 -23.46 4.46
C LEU A 213 -2.68 -22.31 3.88
N MET A 214 -2.45 -21.07 4.33
CA MET A 214 -3.16 -19.90 3.79
C MET A 214 -2.75 -19.57 2.36
N VAL A 215 -1.50 -19.81 1.97
CA VAL A 215 -1.04 -19.69 0.57
C VAL A 215 -1.73 -20.75 -0.29
N ASP A 216 -1.76 -22.00 0.15
CA ASP A 216 -2.40 -23.10 -0.60
C ASP A 216 -3.91 -22.91 -0.78
N LYS A 217 -4.58 -22.32 0.20
CA LYS A 217 -6.01 -21.96 0.14
C LYS A 217 -6.26 -20.64 -0.64
N GLY A 218 -5.20 -19.89 -1.03
CA GLY A 218 -5.32 -18.63 -1.76
C GLY A 218 -5.81 -17.45 -0.92
N ILE A 219 -5.63 -17.50 0.40
CA ILE A 219 -6.06 -16.48 1.38
C ILE A 219 -4.90 -15.82 2.12
N SER A 220 -3.69 -15.94 1.60
CA SER A 220 -2.47 -15.34 2.18
C SER A 220 -2.55 -13.81 2.35
N HIS A 221 -3.42 -13.15 1.57
CA HIS A 221 -3.66 -11.71 1.68
C HIS A 221 -4.35 -11.31 2.99
N ILE A 222 -4.98 -12.24 3.72
CA ILE A 222 -5.57 -11.99 5.04
C ILE A 222 -4.48 -11.74 6.09
N ILE A 223 -3.37 -12.48 6.02
CA ILE A 223 -2.22 -12.29 6.94
C ILE A 223 -1.48 -11.00 6.64
N SER A 224 -1.46 -10.58 5.38
CA SER A 224 -0.79 -9.34 4.99
C SER A 224 -1.66 -8.13 5.32
N ILE A 225 -1.03 -7.07 5.83
CA ILE A 225 -1.77 -5.83 6.07
C ILE A 225 -2.33 -5.30 4.76
N SER A 226 -3.63 -5.09 4.76
CA SER A 226 -4.38 -4.57 3.62
C SER A 226 -4.83 -3.11 3.87
N GLY A 227 -5.23 -2.44 2.79
CA GLY A 227 -5.86 -1.13 2.90
C GLY A 227 -7.16 -1.13 3.71
N PHE A 228 -7.80 -2.28 3.81
CA PHE A 228 -9.01 -2.47 4.60
C PHE A 228 -8.75 -2.28 6.12
N ASN A 229 -7.63 -2.79 6.62
CA ASN A 229 -7.22 -2.66 8.02
C ASN A 229 -7.06 -1.19 8.43
N ILE A 230 -6.46 -0.38 7.55
CA ILE A 230 -6.32 1.07 7.76
C ILE A 230 -7.68 1.75 7.84
N ASN A 231 -8.60 1.38 6.95
CA ASN A 231 -9.93 1.96 6.95
C ASN A 231 -10.67 1.67 8.26
N ILE A 232 -10.51 0.48 8.84
CA ILE A 232 -11.13 0.12 10.13
C ILE A 232 -10.56 1.00 11.25
N ILE A 233 -9.22 1.13 11.34
CA ILE A 233 -8.58 1.99 12.36
C ILE A 233 -9.10 3.42 12.24
N VAL A 234 -9.06 3.98 11.04
CA VAL A 234 -9.50 5.37 10.80
C VAL A 234 -10.97 5.55 11.12
N ALA A 235 -11.82 4.63 10.67
CA ALA A 235 -13.26 4.68 10.94
C ALA A 235 -13.54 4.62 12.45
N PHE A 236 -12.82 3.74 13.18
CA PHE A 236 -12.97 3.62 14.61
C PHE A 236 -12.51 4.88 15.35
N ILE A 237 -11.32 5.41 15.04
CA ILE A 237 -10.82 6.65 15.64
C ILE A 237 -11.76 7.82 15.31
N TYR A 238 -12.18 7.93 14.07
CA TYR A 238 -13.11 8.97 13.64
C TYR A 238 -14.43 8.88 14.40
N PHE A 239 -15.01 7.69 14.53
CA PHE A 239 -16.22 7.43 15.29
C PHE A 239 -16.09 7.84 16.76
N LEU A 240 -15.00 7.43 17.42
CA LEU A 240 -14.76 7.77 18.82
C LEU A 240 -14.71 9.29 19.05
N PHE A 241 -13.89 10.00 18.28
CA PHE A 241 -13.68 11.43 18.47
C PHE A 241 -14.93 12.26 18.13
N ILE A 242 -15.69 11.88 17.10
CA ILE A 242 -16.93 12.57 16.75
C ILE A 242 -17.99 12.38 17.83
N ASN A 243 -18.12 11.18 18.39
CA ASN A 243 -19.11 10.93 19.46
C ASN A 243 -18.78 11.64 20.78
N ILE A 244 -17.49 11.94 21.03
CA ILE A 244 -17.06 12.76 22.18
C ILE A 244 -17.24 14.26 21.89
N GLY A 245 -17.70 14.64 20.68
CA GLY A 245 -17.95 16.05 20.31
C GLY A 245 -16.72 16.78 19.77
N VAL A 246 -15.64 16.07 19.43
CA VAL A 246 -14.43 16.68 18.85
C VAL A 246 -14.72 17.17 17.43
N ASN A 247 -14.31 18.39 17.13
CA ASN A 247 -14.48 18.99 15.80
C ASN A 247 -13.77 18.14 14.73
N ARG A 248 -14.44 17.93 13.59
CA ARG A 248 -13.89 17.18 12.44
C ARG A 248 -12.51 17.68 11.99
N LYS A 249 -12.26 18.97 12.13
CA LYS A 249 -10.94 19.55 11.82
C LYS A 249 -9.83 19.00 12.72
N ILE A 250 -10.09 18.90 14.01
CA ILE A 250 -9.12 18.36 14.98
C ILE A 250 -8.90 16.88 14.72
N VAL A 251 -9.96 16.13 14.41
CA VAL A 251 -9.89 14.70 14.09
C VAL A 251 -8.94 14.44 12.90
N PHE A 252 -8.98 15.29 11.86
CA PHE A 252 -8.05 15.21 10.74
C PHE A 252 -6.58 15.32 11.20
N TYR A 253 -6.26 16.29 12.06
CA TYR A 253 -4.89 16.49 12.56
C TYR A 253 -4.42 15.37 13.48
N ILE A 254 -5.35 14.65 14.14
CA ILE A 254 -5.03 13.46 14.96
C ILE A 254 -4.79 12.24 14.07
N ILE A 255 -5.66 11.99 13.09
CA ILE A 255 -5.56 10.79 12.23
C ILE A 255 -4.36 10.86 11.29
N SER A 256 -4.03 12.03 10.74
CA SER A 256 -2.94 12.18 9.77
C SER A 256 -1.57 11.66 10.26
N PRO A 257 -1.08 12.04 11.46
CA PRO A 257 0.17 11.49 11.99
C PRO A 257 0.06 10.00 12.33
N ILE A 258 -1.11 9.50 12.76
CA ILE A 258 -1.32 8.07 13.02
C ILE A 258 -1.19 7.26 11.72
N LEU A 259 -1.78 7.72 10.61
CA LEU A 259 -1.63 7.09 9.31
C LEU A 259 -0.16 7.04 8.85
N PHE A 260 0.56 8.11 9.06
CA PHE A 260 1.98 8.18 8.74
C PHE A 260 2.82 7.23 9.60
N LEU A 261 2.60 7.25 10.91
CA LEU A 261 3.28 6.36 11.86
C LEU A 261 3.00 4.90 11.55
N PHE A 262 1.73 4.55 11.31
CA PHE A 262 1.31 3.19 10.96
C PHE A 262 1.96 2.70 9.66
N SER A 263 2.08 3.58 8.65
CA SER A 263 2.76 3.25 7.40
C SER A 263 4.24 2.90 7.61
N ILE A 264 4.93 3.60 8.54
CA ILE A 264 6.31 3.30 8.90
C ILE A 264 6.40 1.98 9.67
N MET A 265 5.55 1.77 10.67
CA MET A 265 5.51 0.54 11.48
C MET A 265 5.35 -0.71 10.63
N THR A 266 4.62 -0.61 9.53
CA THR A 266 4.36 -1.71 8.59
C THR A 266 5.41 -1.85 7.48
N GLY A 267 6.50 -1.08 7.53
CA GLY A 267 7.61 -1.15 6.57
C GLY A 267 7.32 -0.50 5.22
N LEU A 268 6.45 0.51 5.16
CA LEU A 268 6.09 1.27 3.96
C LEU A 268 5.62 0.38 2.79
N ASN A 269 4.94 -0.72 3.08
CA ASN A 269 4.43 -1.65 2.08
C ASN A 269 3.45 -0.96 1.11
N PRO A 270 3.50 -1.24 -0.22
CA PRO A 270 2.69 -0.54 -1.22
C PRO A 270 1.18 -0.52 -0.94
N PRO A 271 0.52 -1.62 -0.50
CA PRO A 271 -0.90 -1.59 -0.16
C PRO A 271 -1.25 -0.64 0.98
N VAL A 272 -0.39 -0.58 2.01
CA VAL A 272 -0.55 0.30 3.18
C VAL A 272 -0.33 1.75 2.79
N LEU A 273 0.76 2.05 2.07
CA LEU A 273 1.04 3.39 1.56
C LEU A 273 -0.12 3.92 0.71
N ARG A 274 -0.61 3.11 -0.25
CA ARG A 274 -1.76 3.49 -1.06
C ARG A 274 -2.96 3.87 -0.20
N ALA A 275 -3.33 3.02 0.74
CA ALA A 275 -4.51 3.24 1.58
C ALA A 275 -4.34 4.45 2.50
N SER A 276 -3.17 4.63 3.10
CA SER A 276 -2.86 5.78 3.98
C SER A 276 -2.91 7.10 3.20
N ILE A 277 -2.29 7.16 2.01
CA ILE A 277 -2.31 8.38 1.19
C ILE A 277 -3.72 8.65 0.67
N MET A 278 -4.46 7.62 0.22
CA MET A 278 -5.86 7.79 -0.21
C MET A 278 -6.73 8.32 0.93
N MET A 279 -6.63 7.73 2.12
CA MET A 279 -7.41 8.15 3.29
C MET A 279 -7.03 9.58 3.70
N PHE A 280 -5.74 9.91 3.71
CA PHE A 280 -5.28 11.29 3.96
C PHE A 280 -5.92 12.27 2.95
N CYS A 281 -5.89 11.96 1.64
CA CYS A 281 -6.51 12.80 0.62
C CYS A 281 -8.02 12.97 0.82
N ILE A 282 -8.73 11.88 1.17
CA ILE A 282 -10.17 11.92 1.43
C ILE A 282 -10.48 12.83 2.62
N LEU A 283 -9.81 12.62 3.76
CA LEU A 283 -9.98 13.43 4.95
C LEU A 283 -9.61 14.89 4.73
N PHE A 284 -8.55 15.16 3.95
CA PHE A 284 -8.13 16.50 3.57
C PHE A 284 -9.20 17.22 2.72
N MET A 285 -9.76 16.52 1.72
CA MET A 285 -10.84 17.10 0.90
C MET A 285 -12.10 17.39 1.73
N GLN A 286 -12.44 16.49 2.67
CA GLN A 286 -13.54 16.73 3.63
C GLN A 286 -13.26 17.92 4.55
N GLN A 287 -11.99 18.09 4.98
CA GLN A 287 -11.54 19.20 5.81
C GLN A 287 -11.76 20.56 5.11
N ILE A 288 -11.49 20.64 3.80
CA ILE A 288 -11.63 21.86 2.98
C ILE A 288 -13.11 22.06 2.57
N GLY A 289 -13.99 21.09 2.82
CA GLY A 289 -15.40 21.14 2.39
C GLY A 289 -15.59 20.98 0.88
N ARG A 290 -14.65 20.34 0.17
CA ARG A 290 -14.76 20.12 -1.27
C ARG A 290 -15.22 18.69 -1.57
N PRO A 291 -16.11 18.50 -2.57
CA PRO A 291 -16.48 17.18 -3.03
C PRO A 291 -15.26 16.48 -3.65
N TYR A 292 -15.12 15.18 -3.38
CA TYR A 292 -14.04 14.37 -3.91
C TYR A 292 -14.55 13.22 -4.78
N ASN A 293 -13.74 12.82 -5.73
CA ASN A 293 -13.99 11.65 -6.55
C ASN A 293 -12.91 10.60 -6.26
N THR A 294 -13.32 9.46 -5.70
CA THR A 294 -12.42 8.41 -5.22
C THR A 294 -11.56 7.83 -6.36
N ILE A 295 -12.09 7.76 -7.60
CA ILE A 295 -11.30 7.29 -8.75
C ILE A 295 -10.17 8.27 -9.07
N LYS A 296 -10.45 9.59 -9.04
CA LYS A 296 -9.40 10.60 -9.27
C LYS A 296 -8.33 10.56 -8.19
N ILE A 297 -8.72 10.34 -6.92
CA ILE A 297 -7.76 10.17 -5.82
C ILE A 297 -6.94 8.90 -6.04
N LEU A 298 -7.54 7.78 -6.43
CA LEU A 298 -6.83 6.53 -6.72
C LEU A 298 -5.77 6.72 -7.80
N LEU A 299 -6.11 7.39 -8.92
CA LEU A 299 -5.19 7.68 -10.02
C LEU A 299 -4.06 8.64 -9.58
N PHE A 300 -4.38 9.66 -8.79
CA PHE A 300 -3.41 10.59 -8.23
C PHE A 300 -2.40 9.88 -7.32
N VAL A 301 -2.88 9.00 -6.44
CA VAL A 301 -2.02 8.22 -5.55
C VAL A 301 -1.16 7.23 -6.33
N CYS A 302 -1.72 6.58 -7.35
CA CYS A 302 -0.96 5.72 -8.26
C CYS A 302 0.19 6.50 -8.90
N TYR A 303 -0.08 7.69 -9.42
CA TYR A 303 0.91 8.55 -10.04
C TYR A 303 2.04 8.95 -9.06
N ILE A 304 1.70 9.41 -7.85
CA ILE A 304 2.68 9.77 -6.82
C ILE A 304 3.56 8.58 -6.42
N MET A 305 2.95 7.40 -6.23
CA MET A 305 3.70 6.20 -5.85
C MET A 305 4.66 5.77 -6.96
N LEU A 306 4.25 5.86 -8.22
CA LEU A 306 5.12 5.57 -9.37
C LEU A 306 6.22 6.63 -9.57
N LEU A 307 5.97 7.90 -9.24
CA LEU A 307 7.02 8.93 -9.19
C LEU A 307 8.05 8.63 -8.11
N TYR A 308 7.60 8.14 -6.94
CA TYR A 308 8.50 7.77 -5.85
C TYR A 308 9.37 6.56 -6.23
N ASN A 309 8.74 5.48 -6.70
CA ASN A 309 9.44 4.29 -7.18
C ASN A 309 8.75 3.71 -8.43
N PRO A 310 9.29 3.95 -9.64
CA PRO A 310 8.73 3.42 -10.88
C PRO A 310 8.63 1.90 -10.94
N LYS A 311 9.47 1.17 -10.19
CA LYS A 311 9.48 -0.29 -10.16
C LYS A 311 8.25 -0.89 -9.46
N TYR A 312 7.46 -0.08 -8.76
CA TYR A 312 6.19 -0.55 -8.19
C TYR A 312 5.24 -1.11 -9.25
N ILE A 313 5.37 -0.71 -10.54
CA ILE A 313 4.58 -1.30 -11.62
C ILE A 313 4.85 -2.80 -11.83
N LEU A 314 6.01 -3.30 -11.38
CA LEU A 314 6.40 -4.71 -11.40
C LEU A 314 6.13 -5.41 -10.06
N ASP A 315 5.72 -4.68 -9.03
CA ASP A 315 5.43 -5.23 -7.71
C ASP A 315 4.00 -5.79 -7.69
N VAL A 316 3.89 -7.09 -7.44
CA VAL A 316 2.60 -7.80 -7.41
C VAL A 316 1.68 -7.21 -6.34
N SER A 317 2.22 -6.85 -5.17
CA SER A 317 1.43 -6.28 -4.07
C SER A 317 0.84 -4.92 -4.46
N PHE A 318 1.60 -4.10 -5.19
CA PHE A 318 1.13 -2.84 -5.74
C PHE A 318 0.00 -3.07 -6.75
N LEU A 319 0.23 -3.93 -7.75
CA LEU A 319 -0.76 -4.23 -8.80
C LEU A 319 -2.06 -4.77 -8.22
N LEU A 320 -1.98 -5.80 -7.37
CA LEU A 320 -3.17 -6.40 -6.76
C LEU A 320 -3.94 -5.40 -5.90
N SER A 321 -3.24 -4.53 -5.16
CA SER A 321 -3.85 -3.52 -4.31
C SER A 321 -4.60 -2.44 -5.10
N PHE A 322 -4.04 -1.96 -6.21
CA PHE A 322 -4.70 -0.97 -7.06
C PHE A 322 -5.85 -1.57 -7.85
N LEU A 323 -5.67 -2.77 -8.42
CA LEU A 323 -6.72 -3.46 -9.19
C LEU A 323 -7.91 -3.85 -8.31
N SER A 324 -7.69 -4.36 -7.11
CA SER A 324 -8.78 -4.68 -6.18
C SER A 324 -9.58 -3.44 -5.78
N THR A 325 -8.89 -2.32 -5.53
CA THR A 325 -9.57 -1.04 -5.22
C THR A 325 -10.33 -0.51 -6.43
N PHE A 326 -9.75 -0.60 -7.62
CA PHE A 326 -10.43 -0.22 -8.87
C PHE A 326 -11.68 -1.09 -9.10
N ALA A 327 -11.60 -2.40 -8.83
CA ALA A 327 -12.76 -3.31 -8.93
C ALA A 327 -13.90 -2.87 -8.00
N ILE A 328 -13.58 -2.53 -6.75
CA ILE A 328 -14.58 -2.09 -5.76
C ILE A 328 -15.19 -0.73 -6.14
N ILE A 329 -14.39 0.23 -6.58
CA ILE A 329 -14.88 1.60 -6.82
C ILE A 329 -15.58 1.74 -8.17
N PHE A 330 -15.13 1.02 -9.20
CA PHE A 330 -15.59 1.21 -10.58
C PHE A 330 -16.48 0.08 -11.10
N ILE A 331 -16.17 -1.17 -10.77
CA ILE A 331 -16.85 -2.35 -11.34
C ILE A 331 -18.02 -2.77 -10.47
N LYS A 332 -17.80 -2.94 -9.16
CA LYS A 332 -18.84 -3.34 -8.20
C LYS A 332 -20.13 -2.52 -8.36
N PRO A 333 -20.13 -1.17 -8.38
CA PRO A 333 -21.36 -0.39 -8.51
C PRO A 333 -22.10 -0.62 -9.83
N LYS A 334 -21.38 -0.99 -10.91
CA LYS A 334 -21.99 -1.30 -12.20
C LYS A 334 -22.67 -2.68 -12.20
N VAL A 335 -22.12 -3.62 -11.45
CA VAL A 335 -22.71 -4.95 -11.28
C VAL A 335 -23.94 -4.86 -10.37
N GLU A 336 -23.83 -4.15 -9.26
CA GLU A 336 -24.93 -3.93 -8.30
C GLU A 336 -26.14 -3.28 -8.95
N LYS A 337 -25.96 -2.29 -9.82
CA LYS A 337 -27.06 -1.65 -10.56
C LYS A 337 -27.88 -2.59 -11.46
N LYS A 338 -27.36 -3.78 -11.78
CA LYS A 338 -28.08 -4.81 -12.55
C LYS A 338 -28.87 -5.77 -11.67
N ILE A 339 -28.73 -5.68 -10.36
CA ILE A 339 -29.35 -6.58 -9.39
C ILE A 339 -30.39 -5.76 -8.59
N PRO A 340 -31.56 -6.30 -8.28
CA PRO A 340 -32.54 -5.62 -7.41
C PRO A 340 -31.92 -5.21 -6.07
N ASP A 341 -32.18 -3.98 -5.61
CA ASP A 341 -31.54 -3.38 -4.42
C ASP A 341 -31.66 -4.25 -3.16
N ASN A 342 -32.81 -4.90 -2.98
CA ASN A 342 -33.07 -5.80 -1.86
C ASN A 342 -32.10 -6.99 -1.82
N ILE A 343 -31.74 -7.52 -2.99
CA ILE A 343 -30.84 -8.69 -3.13
C ILE A 343 -29.37 -8.22 -3.10
N ALA A 344 -29.06 -7.11 -3.77
CA ALA A 344 -27.73 -6.56 -3.86
C ALA A 344 -27.11 -6.31 -2.48
N LYS A 345 -27.90 -5.82 -1.52
CA LYS A 345 -27.46 -5.56 -0.15
C LYS A 345 -27.02 -6.83 0.59
N TYR A 346 -27.72 -7.95 0.41
CA TYR A 346 -27.34 -9.23 1.03
C TYR A 346 -26.15 -9.89 0.33
N LEU A 347 -26.01 -9.66 -0.98
CA LEU A 347 -24.94 -10.23 -1.79
C LEU A 347 -23.71 -9.31 -1.90
N GLU A 348 -23.66 -8.20 -1.19
CA GLU A 348 -22.59 -7.18 -1.31
C GLU A 348 -21.18 -7.78 -1.18
N ASN A 349 -20.94 -8.61 -0.17
CA ASN A 349 -19.65 -9.29 0.05
C ASN A 349 -19.32 -10.28 -1.07
N ILE A 350 -20.33 -11.01 -1.53
CA ILE A 350 -20.19 -11.98 -2.62
C ILE A 350 -19.84 -11.27 -3.92
N ILE A 351 -20.59 -10.23 -4.28
CA ILE A 351 -20.34 -9.41 -5.48
C ILE A 351 -18.95 -8.79 -5.43
N SER A 352 -18.55 -8.24 -4.27
CA SER A 352 -17.22 -7.67 -4.06
C SER A 352 -16.12 -8.69 -4.30
N THR A 353 -16.25 -9.88 -3.71
CA THR A 353 -15.28 -10.99 -3.85
C THR A 353 -15.15 -11.42 -5.31
N PHE A 354 -16.26 -11.61 -6.03
CA PHE A 354 -16.23 -11.97 -7.44
C PHE A 354 -15.60 -10.87 -8.30
N CYS A 355 -15.97 -9.59 -8.11
CA CYS A 355 -15.39 -8.48 -8.87
C CYS A 355 -13.87 -8.39 -8.66
N ILE A 356 -13.40 -8.54 -7.43
CA ILE A 356 -11.97 -8.53 -7.11
C ILE A 356 -11.29 -9.73 -7.76
N PHE A 357 -11.84 -10.95 -7.59
CA PHE A 357 -11.26 -12.17 -8.12
C PHE A 357 -11.06 -12.08 -9.64
N PHE A 358 -12.09 -11.71 -10.40
CA PHE A 358 -12.01 -11.63 -11.86
C PHE A 358 -10.98 -10.61 -12.34
N ILE A 359 -10.85 -9.47 -11.68
CA ILE A 359 -9.90 -8.43 -12.07
C ILE A 359 -8.47 -8.78 -11.68
N THR A 360 -8.28 -9.45 -10.56
CA THR A 360 -6.94 -9.80 -10.06
C THR A 360 -6.43 -11.14 -10.61
N SER A 361 -7.32 -12.05 -11.03
CA SER A 361 -6.94 -13.38 -11.51
C SER A 361 -5.92 -13.41 -12.66
N PRO A 362 -5.95 -12.51 -13.68
CA PRO A 362 -4.93 -12.50 -14.71
C PRO A 362 -3.53 -12.21 -14.16
N ILE A 363 -3.42 -11.27 -13.22
CA ILE A 363 -2.14 -10.94 -12.59
C ILE A 363 -1.65 -12.10 -11.73
N VAL A 364 -2.54 -12.68 -10.91
CA VAL A 364 -2.20 -13.85 -10.09
C VAL A 364 -1.72 -15.01 -10.97
N PHE A 365 -2.39 -15.27 -12.09
CA PHE A 365 -1.98 -16.31 -13.02
C PHE A 365 -0.60 -16.05 -13.66
N ILE A 366 -0.34 -14.82 -14.13
CA ILE A 366 0.93 -14.45 -14.75
C ILE A 366 2.11 -14.60 -13.77
N PHE A 367 1.93 -14.20 -12.50
CA PHE A 367 3.03 -14.20 -11.54
C PHE A 367 3.20 -15.51 -10.77
N PHE A 368 2.11 -16.23 -10.50
CA PHE A 368 2.14 -17.44 -9.66
C PHE A 368 1.84 -18.73 -10.41
N ASN A 369 1.44 -18.67 -11.68
CA ASN A 369 1.03 -19.83 -12.51
C ASN A 369 -0.04 -20.73 -11.85
N LYS A 370 -0.80 -20.19 -10.89
CA LYS A 370 -1.84 -20.91 -10.14
C LYS A 370 -3.05 -20.01 -9.97
N LEU A 371 -4.24 -20.56 -10.21
CA LEU A 371 -5.51 -19.94 -9.84
C LEU A 371 -6.21 -20.88 -8.87
N ASN A 372 -6.52 -20.38 -7.69
CA ASN A 372 -7.25 -21.14 -6.68
C ASN A 372 -8.69 -20.62 -6.59
N PHE A 373 -9.62 -21.30 -7.25
CA PHE A 373 -11.05 -20.94 -7.20
C PHE A 373 -11.66 -21.15 -5.81
N MET A 374 -11.10 -22.07 -5.00
CA MET A 374 -11.54 -22.28 -3.62
C MET A 374 -11.32 -21.03 -2.75
N SER A 375 -10.39 -20.15 -3.13
CA SER A 375 -10.18 -18.87 -2.43
C SER A 375 -11.45 -18.02 -2.37
N ILE A 376 -12.36 -18.12 -3.35
CA ILE A 376 -13.64 -17.40 -3.36
C ILE A 376 -14.49 -17.86 -2.17
N LEU A 377 -14.60 -19.17 -1.97
CA LEU A 377 -15.40 -19.75 -0.87
C LEU A 377 -14.81 -19.36 0.50
N TYR A 378 -13.48 -19.49 0.66
CA TYR A 378 -12.82 -19.07 1.90
C TYR A 378 -12.99 -17.58 2.17
N ASN A 379 -12.89 -16.73 1.14
CA ASN A 379 -13.10 -15.30 1.30
C ASN A 379 -14.55 -14.98 1.73
N ILE A 380 -15.55 -15.61 1.11
CA ILE A 380 -16.95 -15.41 1.50
C ILE A 380 -17.19 -15.83 2.96
N ALA A 381 -16.55 -16.92 3.41
CA ALA A 381 -16.69 -17.42 4.77
C ALA A 381 -15.95 -16.57 5.82
N ILE A 382 -14.78 -16.02 5.48
CA ILE A 382 -13.89 -15.36 6.45
C ILE A 382 -14.06 -13.84 6.46
N LEU A 383 -14.25 -13.18 5.29
CA LEU A 383 -14.28 -11.71 5.19
C LEU A 383 -15.29 -11.01 6.14
N PRO A 384 -16.50 -11.54 6.38
CA PRO A 384 -17.44 -10.91 7.32
C PRO A 384 -16.87 -10.75 8.73
N PHE A 385 -16.00 -11.66 9.15
CA PHE A 385 -15.41 -11.70 10.50
C PHE A 385 -14.12 -10.88 10.62
N ILE A 386 -13.47 -10.55 9.51
CA ILE A 386 -12.17 -9.83 9.51
C ILE A 386 -12.26 -8.46 10.19
N SER A 387 -13.35 -7.72 9.95
CA SER A 387 -13.54 -6.41 10.60
C SER A 387 -13.63 -6.53 12.12
N TYR A 388 -14.40 -7.52 12.60
CA TYR A 388 -14.56 -7.80 14.02
C TYR A 388 -13.24 -8.30 14.63
N LEU A 389 -12.56 -9.22 13.94
CA LEU A 389 -11.25 -9.70 14.35
C LEU A 389 -10.27 -8.54 14.55
N TYR A 390 -10.19 -7.63 13.58
CA TYR A 390 -9.28 -6.50 13.62
C TYR A 390 -9.61 -5.53 14.75
N LEU A 391 -10.87 -5.12 14.86
CA LEU A 391 -11.33 -4.17 15.87
C LEU A 391 -11.18 -4.72 17.28
N PHE A 392 -11.69 -5.93 17.54
CA PHE A 392 -11.64 -6.51 18.88
C PHE A 392 -10.23 -6.93 19.27
N SER A 393 -9.34 -7.27 18.34
CA SER A 393 -7.93 -7.49 18.62
C SER A 393 -7.26 -6.21 19.14
N PHE A 394 -7.51 -5.05 18.53
CA PHE A 394 -7.00 -3.77 19.05
C PHE A 394 -7.63 -3.39 20.39
N LEU A 395 -8.94 -3.57 20.56
CA LEU A 395 -9.61 -3.28 21.83
C LEU A 395 -9.12 -4.17 22.97
N SER A 396 -8.81 -5.42 22.69
CA SER A 396 -8.30 -6.37 23.70
C SER A 396 -6.89 -6.02 24.22
N LEU A 397 -6.11 -5.26 23.44
CA LEU A 397 -4.83 -4.73 23.95
C LEU A 397 -5.04 -3.74 25.10
N ILE A 398 -6.19 -3.08 25.15
CA ILE A 398 -6.57 -2.16 26.24
C ILE A 398 -7.33 -2.96 27.32
N PHE A 399 -8.34 -3.72 26.93
CA PHE A 399 -9.23 -4.48 27.79
C PHE A 399 -9.06 -5.99 27.55
N LYS A 400 -8.15 -6.64 28.28
CA LYS A 400 -7.80 -8.06 28.14
C LYS A 400 -9.02 -9.02 28.08
N PRO A 401 -10.11 -8.85 28.84
CA PRO A 401 -11.28 -9.75 28.75
C PRO A 401 -11.91 -9.84 27.37
N LEU A 402 -11.76 -8.80 26.53
CA LEU A 402 -12.28 -8.80 25.15
C LEU A 402 -11.49 -9.75 24.23
N ALA A 403 -10.34 -10.27 24.67
CA ALA A 403 -9.51 -11.21 23.90
C ALA A 403 -10.24 -12.52 23.55
N PHE A 404 -11.29 -12.87 24.28
CA PHE A 404 -12.13 -14.04 23.98
C PHE A 404 -12.72 -13.98 22.55
N ILE A 405 -13.16 -12.79 22.09
CA ILE A 405 -13.80 -12.62 20.78
C ILE A 405 -12.83 -12.91 19.63
N PRO A 406 -11.64 -12.28 19.54
CA PRO A 406 -10.64 -12.62 18.53
C PRO A 406 -10.21 -14.08 18.57
N CYS A 407 -10.07 -14.67 19.75
CA CYS A 407 -9.70 -16.09 19.87
C CYS A 407 -10.76 -17.00 19.25
N CYS A 408 -12.06 -16.78 19.51
CA CYS A 408 -13.14 -17.56 18.89
C CYS A 408 -13.14 -17.41 17.37
N ILE A 409 -12.92 -16.20 16.84
CA ILE A 409 -12.86 -15.97 15.40
C ILE A 409 -11.64 -16.67 14.80
N LEU A 410 -10.50 -16.64 15.47
CA LEU A 410 -9.29 -17.34 15.02
C LEU A 410 -9.44 -18.85 15.05
N ASP A 411 -10.10 -19.42 16.06
CA ASP A 411 -10.42 -20.84 16.10
C ASP A 411 -11.32 -21.26 14.94
N TYR A 412 -12.33 -20.44 14.59
CA TYR A 412 -13.15 -20.65 13.40
C TYR A 412 -12.31 -20.62 12.12
N ILE A 413 -11.40 -19.61 11.98
CA ILE A 413 -10.50 -19.52 10.82
C ILE A 413 -9.58 -20.74 10.75
N TYR A 414 -8.99 -21.17 11.87
CA TYR A 414 -8.13 -22.34 11.90
C TYR A 414 -8.88 -23.64 11.54
N LEU A 415 -10.13 -23.77 11.99
CA LEU A 415 -10.98 -24.93 11.63
C LEU A 415 -11.28 -24.96 10.13
N LEU A 416 -11.43 -23.81 9.47
CA LEU A 416 -11.63 -23.74 8.02
C LEU A 416 -10.36 -24.04 7.22
N ILE A 417 -9.18 -23.76 7.79
CA ILE A 417 -7.91 -23.89 7.09
C ILE A 417 -7.26 -25.24 7.31
N CYS A 418 -7.41 -25.82 8.48
CA CYS A 418 -6.87 -27.14 8.83
C CYS A 418 -7.76 -28.25 8.38
#